data_9855da8a8ac24fcbad667a27cbf12215
#
_entry.id   9855da8a8ac24fcbad667a27cbf12215
#
_cell.length_a   1.000
_cell.length_b   1.000
_cell.length_c   1.000
_cell.angle_alpha   90.00
_cell.angle_beta   90.00
_cell.angle_gamma   90.00
#
_symmetry.space_group_name_H-M   'P 1'
#
loop_
_entity.id
_entity.type
_entity.pdbx_description
1 polymer ?
#
loop_
_entity_poly.entity_id
_entity_poly.type
_entity_poly.pdbx_seq_one_letter_code
_entity_poly.pdbx_strand_id
1 'polypeptide(L)'
;AAVLPEKNILFAFALSAGHREPDRVVSIDLKKITIGQLRGAVSNAELIGEIFGGTKYKVVYEPNMEDYLLCHAAFVMPAAFACYKTDGDLKKLRRNTVYLGRVIDANIEGYRAIRNAGHDILPKADADFESEKYRKTCLRFFKLMCATSLGKLCASDHAMNAIDEMSALNRDIKRFFDENGAAYPVWQALEAEAGRYLR
;
A
#
# COMPACT_ATOMS: atom_id res chain seq x y z
N ALA A 1 -13.25 -16.76 1.81
CA ALA A 1 -14.44 -16.29 2.56
C ALA A 1 -15.50 -17.39 2.72
N ALA A 2 -15.62 -18.32 1.79
CA ALA A 2 -16.65 -19.39 1.87
C ALA A 2 -16.43 -20.43 3.00
N VAL A 3 -15.30 -20.43 3.69
CA VAL A 3 -14.89 -21.51 4.62
C VAL A 3 -15.04 -21.08 6.09
N LEU A 4 -15.05 -19.78 6.39
CA LEU A 4 -15.12 -19.26 7.75
C LEU A 4 -16.28 -18.26 7.92
N PRO A 5 -16.97 -18.25 9.07
CA PRO A 5 -17.99 -17.24 9.36
C PRO A 5 -17.35 -15.84 9.38
N GLU A 6 -17.89 -14.90 8.60
CA GLU A 6 -17.35 -13.53 8.47
C GLU A 6 -17.16 -12.82 9.83
N LYS A 7 -18.06 -13.07 10.77
CA LYS A 7 -18.01 -12.47 12.12
C LYS A 7 -16.77 -12.86 12.95
N ASN A 8 -16.05 -13.90 12.55
CA ASN A 8 -14.87 -14.40 13.26
C ASN A 8 -13.57 -14.10 12.53
N ILE A 9 -13.63 -13.31 11.43
CA ILE A 9 -12.46 -12.96 10.63
C ILE A 9 -12.06 -11.53 10.96
N LEU A 10 -10.83 -11.36 11.41
CA LEU A 10 -10.17 -10.07 11.56
C LEU A 10 -9.04 -9.95 10.56
N PHE A 11 -8.95 -8.80 9.94
CA PHE A 11 -7.85 -8.44 9.08
C PHE A 11 -6.82 -7.67 9.91
N ALA A 12 -5.55 -7.99 9.72
CA ALA A 12 -4.48 -7.32 10.43
C ALA A 12 -3.39 -6.89 9.44
N PHE A 13 -3.02 -5.63 9.51
CA PHE A 13 -1.96 -5.05 8.69
C PHE A 13 -0.83 -4.56 9.60
N ALA A 14 0.26 -5.32 9.64
CA ALA A 14 1.45 -4.95 10.40
C ALA A 14 2.34 -4.03 9.56
N LEU A 15 2.80 -2.92 10.14
CA LEU A 15 3.81 -2.07 9.53
C LEU A 15 5.20 -2.69 9.71
N SER A 16 5.43 -3.75 8.98
CA SER A 16 6.71 -4.45 8.91
C SER A 16 7.03 -4.76 7.46
N ALA A 17 8.30 -4.80 7.12
CA ALA A 17 8.77 -5.17 5.79
C ALA A 17 10.14 -5.82 5.88
N GLY A 18 10.51 -6.55 4.84
CA GLY A 18 11.79 -7.22 4.77
C GLY A 18 11.86 -8.22 3.63
N HIS A 19 12.96 -8.96 3.61
CA HIS A 19 13.17 -10.05 2.67
C HIS A 19 13.87 -11.23 3.36
N ARG A 20 13.78 -12.39 2.74
CA ARG A 20 14.49 -13.59 3.20
C ARG A 20 15.83 -13.70 2.48
N GLU A 21 16.84 -14.04 3.24
CA GLU A 21 18.13 -14.55 2.77
C GLU A 21 18.21 -16.04 3.07
N PRO A 22 19.17 -16.80 2.53
CA PRO A 22 19.23 -18.25 2.72
C PRO A 22 19.26 -18.71 4.18
N ASP A 23 19.88 -17.92 5.05
CA ASP A 23 20.14 -18.24 6.46
C ASP A 23 19.45 -17.32 7.47
N ARG A 24 18.78 -16.25 7.00
CA ARG A 24 18.16 -15.23 7.86
C ARG A 24 17.02 -14.48 7.22
N VAL A 25 16.26 -13.77 8.05
CA VAL A 25 15.29 -12.75 7.63
C VAL A 25 15.85 -11.37 7.96
N VAL A 26 15.94 -10.52 6.96
CA VAL A 26 16.26 -9.09 7.14
C VAL A 26 14.95 -8.32 7.14
N SER A 27 14.63 -7.68 8.26
CA SER A 27 13.35 -6.99 8.41
C SER A 27 13.46 -5.71 9.19
N ILE A 28 12.49 -4.83 8.97
CA ILE A 28 12.19 -3.68 9.80
C ILE A 28 10.75 -3.80 10.29
N ASP A 29 10.53 -3.53 11.56
CA ASP A 29 9.24 -3.62 12.20
C ASP A 29 8.99 -2.33 12.99
N LEU A 30 8.01 -1.54 12.54
CA LEU A 30 7.66 -0.25 13.14
C LEU A 30 6.75 -0.38 14.37
N LYS A 31 6.54 -1.62 14.86
CA LYS A 31 5.76 -1.91 16.06
C LYS A 31 4.36 -1.29 16.05
N LYS A 32 3.75 -1.27 14.88
CA LYS A 32 2.37 -0.82 14.69
C LYS A 32 1.61 -1.87 13.90
N ILE A 33 0.41 -2.19 14.35
CA ILE A 33 -0.51 -3.08 13.66
C ILE A 33 -1.90 -2.44 13.60
N THR A 34 -2.49 -2.41 12.41
CA THR A 34 -3.88 -1.99 12.22
C THR A 34 -4.73 -3.25 12.12
N ILE A 35 -5.78 -3.35 12.95
CA ILE A 35 -6.63 -4.54 13.03
C ILE A 35 -8.09 -4.11 12.91
N GLY A 36 -8.85 -4.84 12.12
CA GLY A 36 -10.27 -4.60 11.96
C GLY A 36 -11.02 -5.70 11.22
N GLN A 37 -12.32 -5.52 11.11
CA GLN A 37 -13.16 -6.28 10.20
C GLN A 37 -13.25 -5.57 8.86
N LEU A 38 -13.74 -6.24 7.83
CA LEU A 38 -13.96 -5.58 6.53
C LEU A 38 -14.82 -4.34 6.72
N ARG A 39 -15.92 -4.46 7.43
CA ARG A 39 -16.80 -3.34 7.80
C ARG A 39 -17.36 -3.55 9.20
N GLY A 40 -17.52 -2.46 9.96
CA GLY A 40 -18.18 -2.43 11.26
C GLY A 40 -17.22 -2.39 12.45
N ALA A 41 -17.79 -2.40 13.64
CA ALA A 41 -17.01 -2.34 14.88
C ALA A 41 -16.12 -3.57 15.03
N VAL A 42 -14.91 -3.37 15.54
CA VAL A 42 -13.94 -4.45 15.74
C VAL A 42 -14.45 -5.36 16.86
N SER A 43 -14.78 -6.60 16.49
CA SER A 43 -15.12 -7.63 17.46
C SER A 43 -13.88 -8.08 18.23
N ASN A 44 -14.08 -8.53 19.47
CA ASN A 44 -13.01 -9.07 20.32
C ASN A 44 -11.86 -8.07 20.60
N ALA A 45 -12.14 -6.75 20.64
CA ALA A 45 -11.12 -5.73 20.92
C ALA A 45 -10.44 -5.96 22.29
N GLU A 46 -11.16 -6.45 23.27
CA GLU A 46 -10.63 -6.80 24.59
C GLU A 46 -9.58 -7.93 24.49
N LEU A 47 -9.93 -9.03 23.81
CA LEU A 47 -8.99 -10.14 23.56
C LEU A 47 -7.75 -9.68 22.78
N ILE A 48 -7.93 -8.82 21.77
CA ILE A 48 -6.79 -8.23 21.03
C ILE A 48 -5.93 -7.40 21.97
N GLY A 49 -6.55 -6.62 22.87
CA GLY A 49 -5.85 -5.85 23.90
C GLY A 49 -5.04 -6.74 24.85
N GLU A 50 -5.58 -7.87 25.26
CA GLU A 50 -4.87 -8.85 26.09
C GLU A 50 -3.68 -9.47 25.34
N ILE A 51 -3.86 -9.88 24.08
CA ILE A 51 -2.80 -10.49 23.24
C ILE A 51 -1.62 -9.52 23.04
N PHE A 52 -1.90 -8.26 22.80
CA PHE A 52 -0.86 -7.27 22.49
C PHE A 52 -0.43 -6.43 23.70
N GLY A 53 -1.18 -6.46 24.83
CA GLY A 53 -0.98 -5.60 25.98
C GLY A 53 0.39 -5.71 26.65
N GLY A 54 1.03 -6.89 26.57
CA GLY A 54 2.41 -7.12 27.06
C GLY A 54 3.49 -6.86 26.01
N THR A 55 3.15 -6.37 24.82
CA THR A 55 4.07 -6.19 23.70
C THR A 55 4.40 -4.72 23.46
N LYS A 56 5.40 -4.46 22.60
CA LYS A 56 5.72 -3.10 22.13
C LYS A 56 4.87 -2.65 20.96
N TYR A 57 3.87 -3.44 20.53
CA TYR A 57 3.02 -3.09 19.40
C TYR A 57 1.97 -2.06 19.79
N LYS A 58 1.86 -1.02 18.96
CA LYS A 58 0.73 -0.10 18.98
C LYS A 58 -0.38 -0.69 18.11
N VAL A 59 -1.45 -1.15 18.73
CA VAL A 59 -2.64 -1.60 18.02
C VAL A 59 -3.49 -0.38 17.63
N VAL A 60 -3.92 -0.34 16.39
CA VAL A 60 -4.89 0.63 15.86
C VAL A 60 -6.10 -0.15 15.37
N TYR A 61 -7.27 0.18 15.86
CA TYR A 61 -8.52 -0.43 15.42
C TYR A 61 -9.08 0.35 14.24
N GLU A 62 -9.32 -0.35 13.12
CA GLU A 62 -9.91 0.21 11.92
C GLU A 62 -11.26 -0.44 11.63
N PRO A 63 -12.37 0.30 11.74
CA PRO A 63 -13.72 -0.26 11.52
C PRO A 63 -14.04 -0.51 10.04
N ASN A 64 -13.19 -0.05 9.14
CA ASN A 64 -13.37 -0.21 7.68
C ASN A 64 -12.06 -0.67 7.02
N MET A 65 -11.69 -1.92 7.29
CA MET A 65 -10.48 -2.50 6.72
C MET A 65 -10.57 -2.68 5.20
N GLU A 66 -11.77 -2.79 4.64
CA GLU A 66 -11.95 -2.89 3.19
C GLU A 66 -11.40 -1.63 2.50
N ASP A 67 -11.88 -0.47 2.90
CA ASP A 67 -11.43 0.81 2.32
C ASP A 67 -9.96 1.09 2.63
N TYR A 68 -9.51 0.72 3.85
CA TYR A 68 -8.11 0.85 4.24
C TYR A 68 -7.18 0.04 3.33
N LEU A 69 -7.52 -1.22 3.03
CA LEU A 69 -6.71 -2.09 2.19
C LEU A 69 -6.76 -1.68 0.71
N LEU A 70 -7.93 -1.24 0.20
CA LEU A 70 -8.06 -0.68 -1.15
C LEU A 70 -7.16 0.55 -1.32
N CYS A 71 -7.23 1.50 -0.39
CA CYS A 71 -6.40 2.69 -0.42
C CYS A 71 -4.90 2.35 -0.31
N HIS A 72 -4.56 1.38 0.54
CA HIS A 72 -3.18 0.91 0.66
C HIS A 72 -2.68 0.32 -0.66
N ALA A 73 -3.47 -0.52 -1.32
CA ALA A 73 -3.12 -1.09 -2.62
C ALA A 73 -2.93 0.01 -3.69
N ALA A 74 -3.84 0.99 -3.74
CA ALA A 74 -3.74 2.12 -4.66
C ALA A 74 -2.52 3.01 -4.39
N PHE A 75 -2.01 3.04 -3.16
CA PHE A 75 -0.81 3.79 -2.80
C PHE A 75 0.49 3.03 -3.13
N VAL A 76 0.54 1.72 -2.83
CA VAL A 76 1.80 0.97 -2.95
C VAL A 76 2.08 0.52 -4.37
N MET A 77 1.06 0.25 -5.20
CA MET A 77 1.29 -0.25 -6.55
C MET A 77 2.05 0.73 -7.45
N PRO A 78 1.70 2.03 -7.54
CA PRO A 78 2.51 2.99 -8.30
C PRO A 78 3.95 3.12 -7.80
N ALA A 79 4.18 2.96 -6.50
CA ALA A 79 5.51 2.93 -5.92
C ALA A 79 6.30 1.66 -6.34
N ALA A 80 5.63 0.51 -6.42
CA ALA A 80 6.22 -0.72 -6.94
C ALA A 80 6.63 -0.58 -8.41
N PHE A 81 5.77 0.02 -9.27
CA PHE A 81 6.13 0.32 -10.67
C PHE A 81 7.41 1.17 -10.77
N ALA A 82 7.55 2.15 -9.86
CA ALA A 82 8.74 2.98 -9.82
C ALA A 82 9.99 2.19 -9.41
N CYS A 83 9.87 1.24 -8.49
CA CYS A 83 10.96 0.33 -8.15
C CYS A 83 11.34 -0.55 -9.35
N TYR A 84 10.38 -1.11 -10.06
CA TYR A 84 10.61 -1.91 -11.27
C TYR A 84 11.26 -1.09 -12.38
N LYS A 85 10.83 0.14 -12.63
CA LYS A 85 11.41 1.04 -13.62
C LYS A 85 12.91 1.30 -13.40
N THR A 86 13.33 1.28 -12.16
CA THR A 86 14.72 1.59 -11.77
C THR A 86 15.52 0.37 -11.33
N ASP A 87 14.99 -0.85 -11.51
CA ASP A 87 15.59 -2.11 -11.02
C ASP A 87 15.94 -2.07 -9.53
N GLY A 88 15.05 -1.47 -8.73
CA GLY A 88 15.23 -1.29 -7.30
C GLY A 88 16.23 -0.18 -6.92
N ASP A 89 16.81 0.56 -7.86
CA ASP A 89 17.71 1.66 -7.56
C ASP A 89 16.98 2.92 -7.10
N LEU A 90 16.76 3.01 -5.80
CA LEU A 90 16.10 4.16 -5.18
C LEU A 90 16.87 5.48 -5.34
N LYS A 91 18.20 5.45 -5.58
CA LYS A 91 18.97 6.67 -5.80
C LYS A 91 18.63 7.30 -7.15
N LYS A 92 18.45 6.46 -8.20
CA LYS A 92 17.94 6.92 -9.50
C LYS A 92 16.53 7.48 -9.38
N LEU A 93 15.65 6.77 -8.67
CA LEU A 93 14.28 7.20 -8.47
C LEU A 93 14.20 8.55 -7.74
N ARG A 94 14.96 8.72 -6.65
CA ARG A 94 15.02 9.96 -5.87
C ARG A 94 15.36 11.19 -6.69
N ARG A 95 16.24 11.03 -7.69
CA ARG A 95 16.68 12.12 -8.58
C ARG A 95 15.65 12.46 -9.66
N ASN A 96 14.74 11.55 -9.95
CA ASN A 96 13.74 11.75 -11.00
C ASN A 96 12.43 12.29 -10.41
N THR A 97 12.41 13.58 -10.09
CA THR A 97 11.24 14.26 -9.50
C THR A 97 10.02 14.22 -10.44
N VAL A 98 10.22 14.26 -11.76
CA VAL A 98 9.14 14.17 -12.75
C VAL A 98 8.48 12.80 -12.68
N TYR A 99 9.26 11.74 -12.61
CA TYR A 99 8.73 10.38 -12.49
C TYR A 99 8.00 10.16 -11.16
N LEU A 100 8.55 10.66 -10.05
CA LEU A 100 7.84 10.64 -8.76
C LEU A 100 6.52 11.42 -8.81
N GLY A 101 6.45 12.49 -9.60
CA GLY A 101 5.19 13.20 -9.87
C GLY A 101 4.16 12.30 -10.53
N ARG A 102 4.55 11.50 -11.53
CA ARG A 102 3.66 10.52 -12.19
C ARG A 102 3.21 9.41 -11.23
N VAL A 103 4.09 8.95 -10.34
CA VAL A 103 3.72 7.99 -9.28
C VAL A 103 2.58 8.55 -8.41
N ILE A 104 2.67 9.83 -8.04
CA ILE A 104 1.61 10.52 -7.28
C ILE A 104 0.35 10.67 -8.12
N ASP A 105 0.47 10.98 -9.43
CA ASP A 105 -0.69 11.07 -10.33
C ASP A 105 -1.44 9.73 -10.43
N ALA A 106 -0.72 8.62 -10.58
CA ALA A 106 -1.33 7.29 -10.59
C ALA A 106 -1.99 6.93 -9.24
N ASN A 107 -1.39 7.31 -8.11
CA ASN A 107 -2.02 7.16 -6.81
C ASN A 107 -3.33 7.99 -6.71
N ILE A 108 -3.33 9.23 -7.20
CA ILE A 108 -4.53 10.08 -7.26
C ILE A 108 -5.61 9.45 -8.16
N GLU A 109 -5.25 8.85 -9.29
CA GLU A 109 -6.20 8.10 -10.14
C GLU A 109 -6.84 6.94 -9.36
N GLY A 110 -6.03 6.16 -8.65
CA GLY A 110 -6.51 5.07 -7.80
C GLY A 110 -7.46 5.53 -6.70
N TYR A 111 -7.08 6.58 -5.97
CA TYR A 111 -7.94 7.14 -4.91
C TYR A 111 -9.24 7.74 -5.48
N ARG A 112 -9.18 8.35 -6.65
CA ARG A 112 -10.40 8.86 -7.34
C ARG A 112 -11.33 7.72 -7.73
N ALA A 113 -10.80 6.61 -8.25
CA ALA A 113 -11.57 5.41 -8.57
C ALA A 113 -12.26 4.84 -7.32
N ILE A 114 -11.53 4.72 -6.21
CA ILE A 114 -12.04 4.24 -4.92
C ILE A 114 -13.15 5.15 -4.40
N ARG A 115 -12.93 6.47 -4.37
CA ARG A 115 -13.93 7.45 -3.93
C ARG A 115 -15.19 7.44 -4.80
N ASN A 116 -15.03 7.36 -6.12
CA ASN A 116 -16.17 7.36 -7.06
C ASN A 116 -16.98 6.06 -6.97
N ALA A 117 -16.39 4.96 -6.54
CA ALA A 117 -17.04 3.70 -6.23
C ALA A 117 -17.79 3.72 -4.88
N GLY A 118 -17.77 4.84 -4.15
CA GLY A 118 -18.49 5.03 -2.89
C GLY A 118 -17.73 4.58 -1.64
N HIS A 119 -16.42 4.37 -1.76
CA HIS A 119 -15.54 4.02 -0.64
C HIS A 119 -14.90 5.28 -0.01
N ASP A 120 -14.59 5.20 1.27
CA ASP A 120 -13.85 6.24 1.98
C ASP A 120 -12.35 6.19 1.64
N ILE A 121 -11.71 7.36 1.65
CA ILE A 121 -10.25 7.42 1.52
C ILE A 121 -9.62 7.32 2.90
N LEU A 122 -8.84 6.26 3.08
CA LEU A 122 -8.15 5.96 4.33
C LEU A 122 -6.64 5.77 4.12
N PRO A 123 -5.80 6.24 5.04
CA PRO A 123 -6.16 6.95 6.26
C PRO A 123 -6.81 8.32 5.96
N LYS A 124 -7.61 8.85 6.89
CA LYS A 124 -8.30 10.15 6.71
C LYS A 124 -7.37 11.32 6.39
N ALA A 125 -6.09 11.20 6.72
CA ALA A 125 -5.07 12.19 6.35
C ALA A 125 -4.90 12.34 4.82
N ASP A 126 -5.29 11.33 4.05
CA ASP A 126 -5.21 11.31 2.59
C ASP A 126 -6.52 11.74 1.91
N ALA A 127 -7.57 12.07 2.67
CA ALA A 127 -8.87 12.44 2.11
C ALA A 127 -8.81 13.64 1.14
N ASP A 128 -7.84 14.54 1.33
CA ASP A 128 -7.58 15.71 0.47
C ASP A 128 -6.53 15.42 -0.63
N PHE A 129 -6.56 14.20 -1.19
CA PHE A 129 -5.55 13.68 -2.11
C PHE A 129 -5.43 14.45 -3.44
N GLU A 130 -6.42 15.25 -3.81
CA GLU A 130 -6.36 16.10 -5.01
C GLU A 130 -5.70 17.44 -4.77
N SER A 131 -5.39 17.79 -3.50
CA SER A 131 -4.79 19.07 -3.15
C SER A 131 -3.30 19.15 -3.52
N GLU A 132 -2.86 20.37 -3.78
CA GLU A 132 -1.43 20.68 -3.96
C GLU A 132 -0.62 20.36 -2.69
N LYS A 133 -1.23 20.48 -1.52
CA LYS A 133 -0.62 20.13 -0.23
C LYS A 133 -0.33 18.61 -0.17
N TYR A 134 -1.28 17.78 -0.57
CA TYR A 134 -1.09 16.34 -0.64
C TYR A 134 0.07 15.98 -1.58
N ARG A 135 0.07 16.53 -2.81
CA ARG A 135 1.14 16.29 -3.79
C ARG A 135 2.53 16.62 -3.23
N LYS A 136 2.67 17.78 -2.60
CA LYS A 136 3.94 18.20 -1.97
C LYS A 136 4.35 17.27 -0.83
N THR A 137 3.40 16.82 -0.04
CA THR A 137 3.62 15.91 1.09
C THR A 137 4.07 14.55 0.58
N CYS A 138 3.37 13.96 -0.39
CA CYS A 138 3.74 12.69 -1.01
C CYS A 138 5.11 12.75 -1.69
N LEU A 139 5.42 13.83 -2.40
CA LEU A 139 6.73 14.00 -3.04
C LEU A 139 7.87 14.02 -2.01
N ARG A 140 7.69 14.73 -0.90
CA ARG A 140 8.66 14.74 0.21
C ARG A 140 8.80 13.35 0.83
N PHE A 141 7.69 12.68 1.06
CA PHE A 141 7.65 11.32 1.59
C PHE A 141 8.40 10.35 0.69
N PHE A 142 8.11 10.29 -0.62
CA PHE A 142 8.81 9.42 -1.56
C PHE A 142 10.30 9.72 -1.65
N LYS A 143 10.69 11.01 -1.67
CA LYS A 143 12.11 11.39 -1.65
C LYS A 143 12.83 10.96 -0.37
N LEU A 144 12.15 11.02 0.79
CA LEU A 144 12.68 10.54 2.06
C LEU A 144 12.79 9.01 2.06
N MET A 145 11.75 8.31 1.62
CA MET A 145 11.77 6.85 1.50
C MET A 145 12.92 6.40 0.60
N CYS A 146 13.11 7.02 -0.57
CA CYS A 146 14.22 6.71 -1.46
C CYS A 146 15.62 7.04 -0.89
N ALA A 147 15.72 7.70 0.25
CA ALA A 147 16.98 8.07 0.91
C ALA A 147 17.33 7.18 2.11
N THR A 148 16.44 6.29 2.53
CA THR A 148 16.54 5.57 3.80
C THR A 148 16.53 4.06 3.63
N SER A 149 17.07 3.34 4.61
CA SER A 149 16.95 1.88 4.70
C SER A 149 15.50 1.43 4.87
N LEU A 150 14.65 2.25 5.48
CA LEU A 150 13.22 2.01 5.57
C LEU A 150 12.60 1.88 4.18
N GLY A 151 12.85 2.84 3.29
CA GLY A 151 12.35 2.78 1.93
C GLY A 151 12.94 1.63 1.12
N LYS A 152 14.22 1.29 1.36
CA LYS A 152 14.81 0.10 0.75
C LYS A 152 14.02 -1.16 1.12
N LEU A 153 13.80 -1.41 2.40
CA LEU A 153 13.13 -2.63 2.88
C LEU A 153 11.62 -2.62 2.57
N CYS A 154 10.93 -1.48 2.76
CA CYS A 154 9.47 -1.41 2.62
C CYS A 154 8.99 -1.24 1.17
N ALA A 155 9.79 -0.67 0.29
CA ALA A 155 9.39 -0.44 -1.10
C ALA A 155 10.21 -1.27 -2.08
N SER A 156 11.53 -1.02 -2.18
CA SER A 156 12.36 -1.65 -3.20
C SER A 156 12.51 -3.16 -2.99
N ASP A 157 12.95 -3.57 -1.80
CA ASP A 157 13.19 -4.99 -1.53
C ASP A 157 11.88 -5.78 -1.54
N HIS A 158 10.79 -5.20 -1.03
CA HIS A 158 9.47 -5.83 -1.08
C HIS A 158 9.01 -6.01 -2.53
N ALA A 159 8.98 -4.96 -3.34
CA ALA A 159 8.56 -5.04 -4.73
C ALA A 159 9.40 -6.05 -5.53
N MET A 160 10.72 -6.01 -5.37
CA MET A 160 11.64 -6.87 -6.14
C MET A 160 11.61 -8.34 -5.72
N ASN A 161 11.20 -8.67 -4.49
CA ASN A 161 11.14 -10.05 -4.00
C ASN A 161 9.71 -10.63 -3.97
N ALA A 162 8.67 -9.80 -4.13
CA ALA A 162 7.26 -10.20 -4.09
C ALA A 162 6.54 -9.96 -5.43
N ILE A 163 7.20 -10.27 -6.55
CA ILE A 163 6.70 -9.97 -7.91
C ILE A 163 5.34 -10.62 -8.18
N ASP A 164 5.16 -11.88 -7.79
CA ASP A 164 3.89 -12.59 -8.01
C ASP A 164 2.75 -11.98 -7.18
N GLU A 165 3.04 -11.58 -5.94
CA GLU A 165 2.10 -10.88 -5.07
C GLU A 165 1.71 -9.51 -5.66
N MET A 166 2.70 -8.72 -6.09
CA MET A 166 2.46 -7.43 -6.73
C MET A 166 1.69 -7.57 -8.05
N SER A 167 1.97 -8.60 -8.83
CA SER A 167 1.22 -8.91 -10.06
C SER A 167 -0.24 -9.26 -9.75
N ALA A 168 -0.49 -10.07 -8.72
CA ALA A 168 -1.84 -10.40 -8.29
C ALA A 168 -2.58 -9.15 -7.78
N LEU A 169 -1.94 -8.37 -6.92
CA LEU A 169 -2.51 -7.14 -6.38
C LEU A 169 -2.86 -6.12 -7.49
N ASN A 170 -1.97 -5.97 -8.48
CA ASN A 170 -2.22 -5.10 -9.63
C ASN A 170 -3.42 -5.57 -10.47
N ARG A 171 -3.56 -6.90 -10.70
CA ARG A 171 -4.73 -7.44 -11.40
C ARG A 171 -6.03 -7.17 -10.65
N ASP A 172 -6.01 -7.37 -9.33
CA ASP A 172 -7.21 -7.23 -8.51
C ASP A 172 -7.64 -5.76 -8.39
N ILE A 173 -6.71 -4.83 -8.18
CA ILE A 173 -7.06 -3.40 -8.13
C ILE A 173 -7.52 -2.86 -9.49
N LYS A 174 -6.93 -3.32 -10.60
CA LYS A 174 -7.38 -2.95 -11.95
C LYS A 174 -8.78 -3.51 -12.24
N ARG A 175 -9.07 -4.74 -11.83
CA ARG A 175 -10.42 -5.29 -11.94
C ARG A 175 -11.41 -4.40 -11.21
N PHE A 176 -11.09 -3.97 -10.00
CA PHE A 176 -11.92 -3.01 -9.26
C PHE A 176 -12.12 -1.70 -10.03
N PHE A 177 -11.06 -1.14 -10.63
CA PHE A 177 -11.17 0.07 -11.45
C PHE A 177 -12.07 -0.12 -12.67
N ASP A 178 -11.89 -1.23 -13.40
CA ASP A 178 -12.66 -1.55 -14.60
C ASP A 178 -14.15 -1.78 -14.29
N GLU A 179 -14.45 -2.53 -13.23
CA GLU A 179 -15.83 -2.79 -12.76
C GLU A 179 -16.55 -1.52 -12.34
N ASN A 180 -15.83 -0.49 -11.91
CA ASN A 180 -16.37 0.82 -11.53
C ASN A 180 -16.22 1.89 -12.63
N GLY A 181 -15.83 1.52 -13.85
CA GLY A 181 -15.74 2.42 -15.00
C GLY A 181 -14.70 3.54 -14.80
N ALA A 182 -13.67 3.34 -14.00
CA ALA A 182 -12.67 4.35 -13.71
C ALA A 182 -11.68 4.53 -14.87
N ALA A 183 -11.22 5.76 -15.09
CA ALA A 183 -10.12 6.07 -15.99
C ALA A 183 -8.82 6.18 -15.18
N TYR A 184 -7.79 5.41 -15.58
CA TYR A 184 -6.48 5.39 -14.91
C TYR A 184 -5.29 5.34 -15.89
N PRO A 185 -5.20 6.30 -16.83
CA PRO A 185 -4.20 6.27 -17.91
C PRO A 185 -2.76 6.41 -17.41
N VAL A 186 -2.52 7.16 -16.32
CA VAL A 186 -1.17 7.30 -15.76
C VAL A 186 -0.71 5.99 -15.12
N TRP A 187 -1.61 5.31 -14.40
CA TRP A 187 -1.36 3.98 -13.86
C TRP A 187 -0.97 3.00 -14.95
N GLN A 188 -1.78 2.90 -16.03
CA GLN A 188 -1.49 2.03 -17.17
C GLN A 188 -0.13 2.34 -17.82
N ALA A 189 0.22 3.61 -17.95
CA ALA A 189 1.50 4.01 -18.51
C ALA A 189 2.67 3.58 -17.61
N LEU A 190 2.55 3.72 -16.29
CA LEU A 190 3.58 3.26 -15.35
C LEU A 190 3.69 1.72 -15.32
N GLU A 191 2.55 1.01 -15.37
CA GLU A 191 2.50 -0.45 -15.48
C GLU A 191 3.23 -0.92 -16.74
N ALA A 192 2.95 -0.31 -17.89
CA ALA A 192 3.62 -0.66 -19.14
C ALA A 192 5.14 -0.47 -19.07
N GLU A 193 5.62 0.56 -18.39
CA GLU A 193 7.05 0.79 -18.18
C GLU A 193 7.69 -0.24 -17.22
N ALA A 194 6.89 -0.84 -16.33
CA ALA A 194 7.30 -1.91 -15.40
C ALA A 194 7.16 -3.32 -16.00
N GLY A 195 6.62 -3.45 -17.22
CA GLY A 195 6.06 -4.67 -17.82
C GLY A 195 6.95 -5.91 -17.88
N ARG A 196 8.28 -5.78 -17.73
CA ARG A 196 9.16 -6.95 -17.64
C ARG A 196 9.06 -7.70 -16.30
N TYR A 197 8.53 -7.06 -15.27
CA TYR A 197 8.33 -7.64 -13.94
C TYR A 197 6.90 -8.11 -13.70
N LEU A 198 5.92 -7.45 -14.30
CA LEU A 198 4.51 -7.76 -14.12
C LEU A 198 4.03 -8.66 -15.27
N ARG A 199 3.61 -9.87 -14.95
CA ARG A 199 3.12 -10.89 -15.89
C ARG A 199 1.67 -11.26 -15.61
#